data_d8b34c773d73af352a32431fd731acf9
#
_entry.id   d8b34c773d73af352a32431fd731acf9
#
_cell.length_a   1.000
_cell.length_b   1.000
_cell.length_c   1.000
_cell.angle_alpha   90.00
_cell.angle_beta   90.00
_cell.angle_gamma   90.00
#
_symmetry.space_group_name_H-M   'P 1'
#
loop_
_entity.id
_entity.type
_entity.pdbx_description
1 polymer ?
#
loop_
_entity_poly.entity_id
_entity_poly.type
_entity_poly.pdbx_seq_one_letter_code
_entity_poly.pdbx_strand_id
1 'polypeptide(L)'
;MNLYHDSRSIVYRRPQGAAACGSAVELRVRAEGVKKVELRVWQQNAETLIPMARLEENLYAASYTLPAEPGLVWYCFRATDAAGGTAYYGNARDQLGGVGEMSEGLPPSYQITAYDPEYKTPKWLREGVMMQIMVDRFYASKKRSADCLPAGSYYHVRWDDDPVLVVNDRRGEYCNNDFFGGDLNGVVEKLDYIAGMGVTVIYLNPIFRASSNHKYNTGDYRAIAPEF
;
A
#
# COMPACT_ATOMS: atom_id res chain seq x y z
N MET A 1 20.99 -11.42 26.32
CA MET A 1 19.60 -10.87 26.14
C MET A 1 18.97 -11.46 24.89
N ASN A 2 17.68 -11.80 24.97
CA ASN A 2 16.89 -12.22 23.81
C ASN A 2 15.55 -11.50 23.86
N LEU A 3 15.11 -10.87 22.76
CA LEU A 3 13.84 -10.16 22.66
C LEU A 3 13.01 -10.73 21.51
N TYR A 4 11.69 -10.68 21.64
CA TYR A 4 10.75 -11.10 20.61
C TYR A 4 9.49 -10.23 20.62
N HIS A 5 9.15 -9.69 19.46
CA HIS A 5 7.91 -8.98 19.18
C HIS A 5 7.45 -9.28 17.76
N ASP A 6 6.14 -9.37 17.57
CA ASP A 6 5.50 -9.49 16.27
C ASP A 6 4.43 -8.42 16.14
N SER A 7 4.69 -7.39 15.32
CA SER A 7 3.78 -6.27 15.14
C SER A 7 2.45 -6.63 14.46
N ARG A 8 2.35 -7.83 13.87
CA ARG A 8 1.12 -8.37 13.26
C ARG A 8 0.31 -9.26 14.20
N SER A 9 0.82 -9.53 15.40
CA SER A 9 0.13 -10.34 16.41
C SER A 9 -0.60 -9.47 17.42
N ILE A 10 -1.91 -9.75 17.61
CA ILE A 10 -2.75 -9.08 18.63
C ILE A 10 -2.21 -9.29 20.06
N VAL A 11 -1.38 -10.30 20.28
CA VAL A 11 -0.72 -10.52 21.57
C VAL A 11 0.27 -9.41 21.89
N TYR A 12 0.97 -8.89 20.86
CA TYR A 12 2.06 -7.95 21.04
C TYR A 12 1.70 -6.50 20.71
N ARG A 13 0.65 -6.27 19.92
CA ARG A 13 0.20 -4.91 19.54
C ARG A 13 -1.31 -4.82 19.52
N ARG A 14 -1.87 -3.86 20.26
CA ARG A 14 -3.32 -3.58 20.36
C ARG A 14 -3.59 -2.08 20.32
N PRO A 15 -4.40 -1.55 19.40
CA PRO A 15 -4.95 -2.24 18.22
C PRO A 15 -3.86 -2.54 17.18
N GLN A 16 -4.17 -3.46 16.26
CA GLN A 16 -3.36 -3.68 15.07
C GLN A 16 -3.66 -2.63 14.00
N GLY A 17 -2.67 -2.38 13.12
CA GLY A 17 -2.82 -1.42 12.01
C GLY A 17 -2.80 0.03 12.47
N ALA A 18 -3.56 0.88 11.78
CA ALA A 18 -3.72 2.28 12.14
C ALA A 18 -4.64 2.44 13.37
N ALA A 19 -4.41 3.49 14.14
CA ALA A 19 -5.24 3.80 15.31
C ALA A 19 -5.59 5.29 15.33
N ALA A 20 -6.71 5.64 15.97
CA ALA A 20 -7.18 7.03 16.02
C ALA A 20 -6.24 7.92 16.82
N CYS A 21 -6.08 9.15 16.40
CA CYS A 21 -5.37 10.18 17.18
C CYS A 21 -5.93 10.25 18.61
N GLY A 22 -5.03 10.44 19.58
CA GLY A 22 -5.39 10.47 21.01
C GLY A 22 -5.72 9.13 21.63
N SER A 23 -5.83 8.03 20.85
CA SER A 23 -6.07 6.70 21.41
C SER A 23 -4.78 6.06 21.94
N ALA A 24 -4.93 5.08 22.84
CA ALA A 24 -3.81 4.33 23.36
C ALA A 24 -3.50 3.09 22.50
N VAL A 25 -2.21 2.83 22.30
CA VAL A 25 -1.71 1.59 21.70
C VAL A 25 -0.90 0.85 22.76
N GLU A 26 -1.30 -0.37 23.07
CA GLU A 26 -0.54 -1.26 23.94
C GLU A 26 0.48 -2.05 23.10
N LEU A 27 1.73 -1.99 23.52
CA LEU A 27 2.86 -2.69 22.91
C LEU A 27 3.50 -3.61 23.90
N ARG A 28 3.74 -4.85 23.49
CA ARG A 28 4.34 -5.89 24.33
C ARG A 28 5.55 -6.48 23.65
N VAL A 29 6.50 -6.95 24.46
CA VAL A 29 7.70 -7.64 24.01
C VAL A 29 8.05 -8.75 25.01
N ARG A 30 8.41 -9.93 24.51
CA ARG A 30 9.08 -10.93 25.36
C ARG A 30 10.55 -10.57 25.45
N ALA A 31 11.11 -10.67 26.64
CA ALA A 31 12.52 -10.35 26.87
C ALA A 31 13.13 -11.24 27.96
N GLU A 32 14.26 -11.84 27.66
CA GLU A 32 15.00 -12.73 28.54
C GLU A 32 16.42 -12.21 28.81
N GLY A 33 16.94 -12.43 30.00
CA GLY A 33 18.27 -11.95 30.37
C GLY A 33 18.38 -10.45 30.48
N VAL A 34 17.29 -9.78 30.84
CA VAL A 34 17.18 -8.30 30.90
C VAL A 34 16.94 -7.85 32.35
N LYS A 35 17.50 -6.70 32.70
CA LYS A 35 17.21 -5.95 33.93
C LYS A 35 16.11 -4.91 33.70
N LYS A 36 16.08 -4.31 32.50
CA LYS A 36 15.16 -3.22 32.15
C LYS A 36 14.76 -3.37 30.69
N VAL A 37 13.51 -3.04 30.37
CA VAL A 37 12.99 -2.91 29.00
C VAL A 37 12.29 -1.56 28.86
N GLU A 38 12.53 -0.88 27.76
CA GLU A 38 11.94 0.39 27.42
C GLU A 38 11.36 0.35 26.00
N LEU A 39 10.20 0.90 25.84
CA LEU A 39 9.64 1.23 24.55
C LEU A 39 10.23 2.56 24.08
N ARG A 40 10.95 2.54 22.98
CA ARG A 40 11.46 3.73 22.32
C ARG A 40 10.47 4.19 21.26
N VAL A 41 9.98 5.41 21.39
CA VAL A 41 9.06 6.03 20.42
C VAL A 41 9.74 7.24 19.80
N TRP A 42 9.61 7.38 18.50
CA TRP A 42 10.06 8.53 17.71
C TRP A 42 8.87 9.13 16.98
N GLN A 43 8.64 10.42 17.19
CA GLN A 43 7.56 11.19 16.59
C GLN A 43 7.95 12.66 16.45
N GLN A 44 7.65 13.32 15.32
CA GLN A 44 7.89 14.76 15.09
C GLN A 44 9.29 15.23 15.52
N ASN A 45 10.32 14.44 15.16
CA ASN A 45 11.72 14.69 15.52
C ASN A 45 12.03 14.63 17.04
N ALA A 46 11.15 14.07 17.84
CA ALA A 46 11.36 13.84 19.26
C ALA A 46 11.42 12.35 19.60
N GLU A 47 12.33 12.00 20.48
CA GLU A 47 12.48 10.67 21.06
C GLU A 47 11.90 10.61 22.46
N THR A 48 11.15 9.54 22.75
CA THR A 48 10.66 9.26 24.11
C THR A 48 11.00 7.82 24.47
N LEU A 49 11.55 7.62 25.65
CA LEU A 49 11.79 6.30 26.25
C LEU A 49 10.77 6.07 27.36
N ILE A 50 9.95 5.04 27.19
CA ILE A 50 8.86 4.68 28.12
C ILE A 50 9.26 3.37 28.81
N PRO A 51 9.43 3.36 30.14
CA PRO A 51 9.67 2.12 30.88
C PRO A 51 8.51 1.15 30.68
N MET A 52 8.84 -0.13 30.40
CA MET A 52 7.84 -1.16 30.23
C MET A 52 7.64 -1.96 31.53
N ALA A 53 6.38 -2.16 31.90
CA ALA A 53 6.01 -2.94 33.07
C ALA A 53 6.11 -4.45 32.75
N ARG A 54 6.65 -5.23 33.67
CA ARG A 54 6.68 -6.69 33.58
C ARG A 54 5.29 -7.24 33.94
N LEU A 55 4.66 -7.94 33.01
CA LEU A 55 3.33 -8.56 33.21
C LEU A 55 3.45 -10.02 33.67
N GLU A 56 4.38 -10.76 33.06
CA GLU A 56 4.65 -12.18 33.32
C GLU A 56 6.16 -12.38 33.35
N GLU A 57 6.64 -13.63 33.54
CA GLU A 57 8.05 -13.94 33.73
C GLU A 57 8.97 -13.29 32.69
N ASN A 58 8.57 -13.31 31.41
CA ASN A 58 9.36 -12.77 30.30
C ASN A 58 8.55 -11.81 29.40
N LEU A 59 7.36 -11.36 29.81
CA LEU A 59 6.52 -10.48 29.01
C LEU A 59 6.45 -9.07 29.63
N TYR A 60 6.80 -8.08 28.83
CA TYR A 60 6.77 -6.65 29.19
C TYR A 60 5.76 -5.91 28.33
N ALA A 61 5.11 -4.89 28.91
CA ALA A 61 4.15 -4.06 28.22
C ALA A 61 4.30 -2.58 28.55
N ALA A 62 3.97 -1.76 27.57
CA ALA A 62 3.77 -0.32 27.76
C ALA A 62 2.57 0.14 26.92
N SER A 63 1.90 1.17 27.39
CA SER A 63 0.86 1.86 26.64
C SER A 63 1.43 3.22 26.17
N TYR A 64 1.20 3.53 24.90
CA TYR A 64 1.55 4.81 24.31
C TYR A 64 0.30 5.50 23.79
N THR A 65 0.04 6.73 24.25
CA THR A 65 -1.04 7.55 23.73
C THR A 65 -0.59 8.23 22.44
N LEU A 66 -1.28 7.97 21.34
CA LEU A 66 -0.99 8.57 20.05
C LEU A 66 -1.20 10.10 20.09
N PRO A 67 -0.50 10.84 19.22
CA PRO A 67 -0.64 12.29 19.14
C PRO A 67 -2.08 12.70 18.80
N ALA A 68 -2.43 13.94 19.11
CA ALA A 68 -3.70 14.54 18.73
C ALA A 68 -3.80 14.81 17.21
N GLU A 69 -2.67 15.01 16.56
CA GLU A 69 -2.59 15.26 15.11
C GLU A 69 -2.28 13.99 14.34
N PRO A 70 -2.89 13.78 13.15
CA PRO A 70 -2.58 12.66 12.27
C PRO A 70 -1.10 12.64 11.87
N GLY A 71 -0.54 11.42 11.77
CA GLY A 71 0.84 11.27 11.38
C GLY A 71 1.41 9.89 11.64
N LEU A 72 2.72 9.78 11.50
CA LEU A 72 3.44 8.53 11.72
C LEU A 72 4.15 8.56 13.07
N VAL A 73 4.02 7.46 13.78
CA VAL A 73 4.76 7.16 15.02
C VAL A 73 5.63 5.94 14.77
N TRP A 74 6.88 6.03 15.14
CA TRP A 74 7.84 4.96 14.95
C TRP A 74 8.27 4.41 16.30
N TYR A 75 8.40 3.09 16.43
CA TYR A 75 8.82 2.47 17.69
C TYR A 75 9.77 1.30 17.51
N CYS A 76 10.59 1.08 18.53
CA CYS A 76 11.37 -0.13 18.74
C CYS A 76 11.53 -0.36 20.25
N PHE A 77 12.15 -1.46 20.62
CA PHE A 77 12.39 -1.80 22.03
C PHE A 77 13.88 -1.68 22.34
N ARG A 78 14.18 -1.14 23.53
CA ARG A 78 15.51 -1.08 24.10
C ARG A 78 15.54 -1.92 25.37
N ALA A 79 16.52 -2.81 25.50
CA ALA A 79 16.71 -3.62 26.69
C ALA A 79 18.09 -3.40 27.26
N THR A 80 18.20 -3.50 28.60
CA THR A 80 19.47 -3.41 29.32
C THR A 80 19.60 -4.63 30.22
N ASP A 81 20.74 -5.30 30.20
CA ASP A 81 21.05 -6.44 31.09
C ASP A 81 21.58 -6.03 32.45
N ALA A 82 21.88 -7.01 33.30
CA ALA A 82 22.40 -6.76 34.65
C ALA A 82 23.81 -6.14 34.67
N ALA A 83 24.60 -6.32 33.62
CA ALA A 83 25.95 -5.77 33.48
C ALA A 83 25.94 -4.34 32.87
N GLY A 84 24.77 -3.84 32.45
CA GLY A 84 24.60 -2.53 31.81
C GLY A 84 24.74 -2.57 30.28
N GLY A 85 24.88 -3.74 29.68
CA GLY A 85 24.88 -3.93 28.24
C GLY A 85 23.51 -3.59 27.65
N THR A 86 23.48 -2.91 26.49
CA THR A 86 22.24 -2.46 25.83
C THR A 86 22.08 -3.18 24.49
N ALA A 87 20.87 -3.65 24.19
CA ALA A 87 20.46 -4.18 22.90
C ALA A 87 19.11 -3.61 22.51
N TYR A 88 18.84 -3.63 21.21
CA TYR A 88 17.58 -3.18 20.64
C TYR A 88 16.87 -4.31 19.91
N TYR A 89 15.55 -4.17 19.79
CA TYR A 89 14.74 -5.04 18.95
C TYR A 89 13.79 -4.14 18.12
N GLY A 90 13.83 -4.27 16.81
CA GLY A 90 13.03 -3.46 15.91
C GLY A 90 12.54 -4.26 14.72
N ASN A 91 12.03 -3.54 13.73
CA ASN A 91 11.58 -4.12 12.48
C ASN A 91 12.73 -4.86 11.78
N ALA A 92 12.42 -5.94 11.07
CA ALA A 92 13.40 -6.65 10.25
C ALA A 92 13.93 -5.75 9.11
N ARG A 93 15.04 -6.16 8.49
CA ARG A 93 15.69 -5.36 7.43
C ARG A 93 14.79 -5.09 6.22
N ASP A 94 13.84 -5.98 5.94
CA ASP A 94 12.84 -5.80 4.88
C ASP A 94 11.79 -4.71 5.19
N GLN A 95 11.70 -4.29 6.44
CA GLN A 95 10.81 -3.26 6.96
C GLN A 95 9.32 -3.53 6.72
N LEU A 96 8.93 -4.78 6.53
CA LEU A 96 7.55 -5.17 6.25
C LEU A 96 6.70 -5.36 7.51
N GLY A 97 7.25 -5.19 8.71
CA GLY A 97 6.57 -5.50 9.97
C GLY A 97 6.54 -7.00 10.27
N GLY A 98 5.74 -7.41 11.25
CA GLY A 98 5.73 -8.79 11.75
C GLY A 98 6.83 -9.02 12.78
N VAL A 99 7.47 -10.18 12.72
CA VAL A 99 8.60 -10.54 13.58
C VAL A 99 9.80 -9.70 13.20
N GLY A 100 10.47 -9.14 14.21
CA GLY A 100 11.64 -8.28 14.01
C GLY A 100 12.96 -8.96 14.31
N GLU A 101 13.99 -8.14 14.47
CA GLU A 101 15.37 -8.60 14.69
C GLU A 101 16.05 -7.87 15.86
N MET A 102 16.97 -8.58 16.50
CA MET A 102 17.89 -7.99 17.48
C MET A 102 18.96 -7.16 16.80
N SER A 103 19.39 -6.08 17.47
CA SER A 103 20.47 -5.22 17.00
C SER A 103 21.26 -4.63 18.17
N GLU A 104 22.56 -4.44 18.01
CA GLU A 104 23.40 -3.71 18.97
C GLU A 104 23.23 -2.18 18.82
N GLY A 105 22.87 -1.70 17.62
CA GLY A 105 22.55 -0.30 17.33
C GLY A 105 21.07 -0.09 17.10
N LEU A 106 20.66 1.14 16.74
CA LEU A 106 19.26 1.46 16.42
C LEU A 106 18.81 0.68 15.19
N PRO A 107 17.81 -0.22 15.32
CA PRO A 107 17.26 -0.96 14.20
C PRO A 107 16.27 -0.11 13.39
N PRO A 108 15.82 -0.57 12.22
CA PRO A 108 14.62 -0.07 11.60
C PRO A 108 13.45 -0.11 12.59
N SER A 109 12.65 0.95 12.64
CA SER A 109 11.51 1.04 13.55
C SER A 109 10.26 0.41 12.94
N TYR A 110 9.37 -0.08 13.79
CA TYR A 110 7.99 -0.37 13.42
C TYR A 110 7.20 0.93 13.28
N GLN A 111 6.19 0.92 12.42
CA GLN A 111 5.33 2.07 12.17
C GLN A 111 3.95 1.90 12.81
N ILE A 112 3.41 2.99 13.37
CA ILE A 112 2.00 3.17 13.68
C ILE A 112 1.51 4.39 12.91
N THR A 113 0.40 4.25 12.20
CA THR A 113 -0.29 5.38 11.58
C THR A 113 -1.37 5.88 12.53
N ALA A 114 -1.22 7.12 12.99
CA ALA A 114 -2.27 7.83 13.72
C ALA A 114 -3.17 8.54 12.70
N TYR A 115 -4.48 8.26 12.72
CA TYR A 115 -5.43 8.86 11.78
C TYR A 115 -6.43 9.75 12.49
N ASP A 116 -6.97 10.73 11.76
CA ASP A 116 -8.05 11.59 12.25
C ASP A 116 -9.33 10.75 12.42
N PRO A 117 -9.88 10.60 13.63
CA PRO A 117 -11.09 9.82 13.88
C PRO A 117 -12.34 10.38 13.18
N GLU A 118 -12.31 11.66 12.80
CA GLU A 118 -13.41 12.28 12.04
C GLU A 118 -13.30 12.01 10.52
N TYR A 119 -12.14 11.53 10.04
CA TYR A 119 -12.00 11.12 8.65
C TYR A 119 -12.87 9.90 8.34
N LYS A 120 -13.78 10.06 7.38
CA LYS A 120 -14.70 9.00 6.98
C LYS A 120 -14.61 8.72 5.48
N THR A 121 -14.20 7.52 5.15
CA THR A 121 -14.32 7.04 3.77
C THR A 121 -15.79 6.94 3.38
N PRO A 122 -16.19 7.46 2.20
CA PRO A 122 -17.56 7.35 1.72
C PRO A 122 -18.07 5.90 1.73
N LYS A 123 -19.32 5.71 2.18
CA LYS A 123 -19.92 4.38 2.33
C LYS A 123 -19.90 3.58 1.02
N TRP A 124 -20.20 4.24 -0.11
CA TRP A 124 -20.24 3.61 -1.43
C TRP A 124 -18.90 3.00 -1.86
N LEU A 125 -17.76 3.58 -1.42
CA LEU A 125 -16.43 3.05 -1.71
C LEU A 125 -16.04 1.95 -0.71
N ARG A 126 -16.31 2.18 0.58
CA ARG A 126 -15.96 1.24 1.66
C ARG A 126 -16.69 -0.09 1.56
N GLU A 127 -17.95 -0.07 1.12
CA GLU A 127 -18.82 -1.23 1.00
C GLU A 127 -18.99 -1.69 -0.46
N GLY A 128 -18.28 -1.03 -1.39
CA GLY A 128 -18.34 -1.30 -2.81
C GLY A 128 -17.36 -2.37 -3.28
N VAL A 129 -17.65 -2.91 -4.45
CA VAL A 129 -16.72 -3.74 -5.23
C VAL A 129 -16.22 -2.91 -6.40
N MET A 130 -14.91 -2.69 -6.47
CA MET A 130 -14.29 -1.92 -7.55
C MET A 130 -13.74 -2.85 -8.63
N MET A 131 -14.06 -2.55 -9.89
CA MET A 131 -13.45 -3.17 -11.06
C MET A 131 -12.57 -2.16 -11.79
N GLN A 132 -11.30 -2.49 -11.99
CA GLN A 132 -10.41 -1.72 -12.83
C GLN A 132 -10.52 -2.19 -14.27
N ILE A 133 -10.65 -1.24 -15.21
CA ILE A 133 -10.79 -1.52 -16.65
C ILE A 133 -9.69 -0.80 -17.44
N MET A 134 -8.90 -1.56 -18.18
CA MET A 134 -8.09 -1.05 -19.27
C MET A 134 -8.96 -1.04 -20.54
N VAL A 135 -9.39 0.15 -20.97
CA VAL A 135 -10.42 0.32 -21.99
C VAL A 135 -10.09 -0.43 -23.28
N ASP A 136 -8.87 -0.28 -23.80
CA ASP A 136 -8.42 -0.98 -25.02
C ASP A 136 -8.57 -2.51 -24.94
N ARG A 137 -8.47 -3.10 -23.75
CA ARG A 137 -8.46 -4.55 -23.51
C ARG A 137 -9.76 -5.10 -22.93
N PHE A 138 -10.83 -4.32 -22.93
CA PHE A 138 -12.07 -4.74 -22.26
C PHE A 138 -13.13 -5.21 -23.24
N TYR A 139 -13.64 -4.33 -24.10
CA TYR A 139 -14.67 -4.67 -25.07
C TYR A 139 -14.71 -3.63 -26.20
N ALA A 140 -14.70 -4.11 -27.44
CA ALA A 140 -14.83 -3.26 -28.61
C ALA A 140 -16.32 -3.12 -29.01
N SER A 141 -16.83 -1.90 -29.04
CA SER A 141 -18.18 -1.63 -29.55
C SER A 141 -18.26 -1.87 -31.07
N LYS A 142 -19.48 -1.91 -31.60
CA LYS A 142 -19.71 -2.01 -33.06
C LYS A 142 -19.26 -0.76 -33.83
N LYS A 143 -18.93 0.32 -33.11
CA LYS A 143 -18.52 1.64 -33.67
C LYS A 143 -17.00 1.83 -33.70
N ARG A 144 -16.22 0.81 -33.34
CA ARG A 144 -14.77 0.93 -33.28
C ARG A 144 -14.17 1.32 -34.62
N SER A 145 -13.13 2.13 -34.62
CA SER A 145 -12.36 2.49 -35.79
C SER A 145 -10.85 2.39 -35.53
N ALA A 146 -10.15 1.69 -36.40
CA ALA A 146 -8.67 1.66 -36.39
C ALA A 146 -8.06 2.96 -36.94
N ASP A 147 -8.83 3.80 -37.59
CA ASP A 147 -8.35 5.04 -38.24
C ASP A 147 -7.91 6.13 -37.25
N CYS A 148 -8.33 6.01 -35.99
CA CYS A 148 -8.01 6.95 -34.91
C CYS A 148 -6.77 6.58 -34.09
N LEU A 149 -6.10 5.47 -34.38
CA LEU A 149 -4.95 5.01 -33.60
C LEU A 149 -3.75 5.94 -33.76
N PRO A 150 -2.89 6.05 -32.72
CA PRO A 150 -1.63 6.80 -32.84
C PRO A 150 -0.73 6.24 -33.96
N ALA A 151 0.06 7.12 -34.58
CA ALA A 151 0.98 6.72 -35.63
C ALA A 151 1.97 5.64 -35.14
N GLY A 152 2.17 4.60 -35.95
CA GLY A 152 3.06 3.48 -35.60
C GLY A 152 2.43 2.43 -34.69
N SER A 153 1.11 2.51 -34.48
CA SER A 153 0.37 1.49 -33.71
C SER A 153 0.25 0.18 -34.50
N TYR A 154 0.27 -0.91 -33.77
CA TYR A 154 -0.14 -2.21 -34.26
C TYR A 154 -1.57 -2.49 -33.81
N TYR A 155 -2.44 -2.88 -34.74
CA TYR A 155 -3.85 -3.16 -34.46
C TYR A 155 -4.15 -4.64 -34.59
N HIS A 156 -4.65 -5.26 -33.51
CA HIS A 156 -5.11 -6.64 -33.50
C HIS A 156 -6.49 -6.75 -34.14
N VAL A 157 -6.57 -7.49 -35.22
CA VAL A 157 -7.86 -7.75 -35.91
C VAL A 157 -8.73 -8.71 -35.11
N ARG A 158 -8.10 -9.66 -34.45
CA ARG A 158 -8.76 -10.66 -33.63
C ARG A 158 -8.55 -10.36 -32.15
N TRP A 159 -9.61 -10.57 -31.38
CA TRP A 159 -9.57 -10.31 -29.94
C TRP A 159 -8.77 -11.36 -29.15
N ASP A 160 -8.55 -12.53 -29.73
CA ASP A 160 -7.81 -13.65 -29.17
C ASP A 160 -6.33 -13.72 -29.67
N ASP A 161 -5.85 -12.70 -30.38
CA ASP A 161 -4.44 -12.60 -30.75
C ASP A 161 -3.55 -12.41 -29.51
N ASP A 162 -2.31 -12.90 -29.56
CA ASP A 162 -1.32 -12.64 -28.54
C ASP A 162 -0.85 -11.16 -28.60
N PRO A 163 -0.68 -10.48 -27.45
CA PRO A 163 -0.12 -9.14 -27.43
C PRO A 163 1.27 -9.07 -28.06
N VAL A 164 1.53 -8.02 -28.83
CA VAL A 164 2.82 -7.79 -29.49
C VAL A 164 3.69 -6.89 -28.63
N LEU A 165 4.81 -7.42 -28.18
CA LEU A 165 5.82 -6.65 -27.44
C LEU A 165 6.86 -6.08 -28.41
N VAL A 166 6.71 -4.79 -28.77
CA VAL A 166 7.68 -4.07 -29.58
C VAL A 166 8.68 -3.35 -28.68
N VAL A 167 9.96 -3.63 -28.87
CA VAL A 167 11.04 -2.94 -28.16
C VAL A 167 11.57 -1.81 -29.04
N ASN A 168 11.71 -0.62 -28.45
CA ASN A 168 12.40 0.49 -29.09
C ASN A 168 13.91 0.23 -29.08
N ASP A 169 14.47 -0.08 -30.22
CA ASP A 169 15.90 -0.45 -30.38
C ASP A 169 16.89 0.61 -29.86
N ARG A 170 16.46 1.88 -29.79
CA ARG A 170 17.31 2.98 -29.31
C ARG A 170 17.33 3.13 -27.79
N ARG A 171 16.27 2.69 -27.10
CA ARG A 171 16.09 2.88 -25.65
C ARG A 171 15.99 1.58 -24.87
N GLY A 172 15.77 0.45 -25.54
CA GLY A 172 15.49 -0.83 -24.87
C GLY A 172 14.15 -0.86 -24.12
N GLU A 173 13.26 0.11 -24.40
CA GLU A 173 11.96 0.25 -23.74
C GLU A 173 10.85 -0.38 -24.59
N TYR A 174 9.80 -0.91 -23.93
CA TYR A 174 8.61 -1.37 -24.64
C TYR A 174 7.81 -0.19 -25.17
N CYS A 175 7.35 -0.27 -26.43
CA CYS A 175 6.58 0.79 -27.06
C CYS A 175 5.14 0.86 -26.57
N ASN A 176 4.55 -0.23 -26.07
CA ASN A 176 3.17 -0.32 -25.62
C ASN A 176 2.17 0.27 -26.65
N ASN A 177 2.38 -0.05 -27.93
CA ASN A 177 1.66 0.52 -29.06
C ASN A 177 0.81 -0.49 -29.83
N ASP A 178 0.54 -1.65 -29.24
CA ASP A 178 -0.41 -2.64 -29.74
C ASP A 178 -1.82 -2.38 -29.18
N PHE A 179 -2.83 -2.36 -30.04
CA PHE A 179 -4.21 -2.03 -29.69
C PHE A 179 -5.15 -3.14 -30.10
N PHE A 180 -6.11 -3.48 -29.24
CA PHE A 180 -7.20 -4.40 -29.53
C PHE A 180 -8.51 -3.70 -29.86
N GLY A 181 -8.58 -2.37 -29.64
CA GLY A 181 -9.68 -1.53 -30.04
C GLY A 181 -10.89 -1.60 -29.12
N GLY A 182 -10.71 -1.91 -27.84
CA GLY A 182 -11.72 -1.62 -26.84
C GLY A 182 -11.95 -0.12 -26.72
N ASP A 183 -13.21 0.29 -26.49
CA ASP A 183 -13.61 1.67 -26.44
C ASP A 183 -14.59 1.97 -25.28
N LEU A 184 -14.85 3.24 -25.00
CA LEU A 184 -15.78 3.67 -23.95
C LEU A 184 -17.23 3.26 -24.22
N ASN A 185 -17.64 3.20 -25.51
CA ASN A 185 -18.96 2.69 -25.87
C ASN A 185 -19.07 1.19 -25.52
N GLY A 186 -17.98 0.44 -25.72
CA GLY A 186 -17.88 -0.95 -25.30
C GLY A 186 -18.03 -1.13 -23.80
N VAL A 187 -17.44 -0.24 -23.01
CA VAL A 187 -17.67 -0.24 -21.55
C VAL A 187 -19.13 0.02 -21.23
N VAL A 188 -19.76 1.00 -21.90
CA VAL A 188 -21.21 1.30 -21.74
C VAL A 188 -22.08 0.10 -22.12
N GLU A 189 -21.79 -0.58 -23.22
CA GLU A 189 -22.54 -1.79 -23.66
C GLU A 189 -22.43 -2.94 -22.65
N LYS A 190 -21.42 -2.93 -21.78
CA LYS A 190 -21.16 -3.98 -20.76
C LYS A 190 -21.54 -3.57 -19.33
N LEU A 191 -22.17 -2.40 -19.12
CA LEU A 191 -22.53 -1.97 -17.77
C LEU A 191 -23.45 -2.95 -17.03
N ASP A 192 -24.43 -3.52 -17.69
CA ASP A 192 -25.34 -4.52 -17.09
C ASP A 192 -24.58 -5.79 -16.68
N TYR A 193 -23.64 -6.24 -17.50
CA TYR A 193 -22.75 -7.37 -17.18
C TYR A 193 -21.88 -7.05 -15.95
N ILE A 194 -21.27 -5.86 -15.92
CA ILE A 194 -20.44 -5.40 -14.80
C ILE A 194 -21.26 -5.31 -13.51
N ALA A 195 -22.44 -4.69 -13.58
CA ALA A 195 -23.36 -4.59 -12.44
C ALA A 195 -23.85 -5.97 -11.98
N GLY A 196 -24.12 -6.89 -12.89
CA GLY A 196 -24.52 -8.28 -12.59
C GLY A 196 -23.46 -9.07 -11.81
N MET A 197 -22.19 -8.69 -11.87
CA MET A 197 -21.11 -9.24 -11.05
C MET A 197 -21.05 -8.63 -9.63
N GLY A 198 -21.92 -7.69 -9.29
CA GLY A 198 -21.91 -6.98 -8.01
C GLY A 198 -20.92 -5.81 -7.94
N VAL A 199 -20.35 -5.40 -9.07
CA VAL A 199 -19.46 -4.23 -9.15
C VAL A 199 -20.27 -2.96 -8.99
N THR A 200 -19.84 -2.08 -8.09
CA THR A 200 -20.50 -0.81 -7.78
C THR A 200 -19.63 0.42 -8.13
N VAL A 201 -18.36 0.18 -8.40
CA VAL A 201 -17.37 1.23 -8.73
C VAL A 201 -16.54 0.78 -9.91
N ILE A 202 -16.44 1.60 -10.95
CA ILE A 202 -15.54 1.39 -12.08
C ILE A 202 -14.36 2.36 -11.94
N TYR A 203 -13.14 1.81 -11.98
CA TYR A 203 -11.91 2.56 -12.11
C TYR A 203 -11.37 2.36 -13.54
N LEU A 204 -11.40 3.39 -14.36
CA LEU A 204 -10.80 3.32 -15.70
C LEU A 204 -9.29 3.59 -15.62
N ASN A 205 -8.48 2.78 -16.29
CA ASN A 205 -7.12 3.22 -16.63
C ASN A 205 -7.22 4.55 -17.39
N PRO A 206 -6.14 5.37 -17.46
CA PRO A 206 -6.22 6.67 -18.13
C PRO A 206 -6.85 6.56 -19.52
N ILE A 207 -7.76 7.49 -19.81
CA ILE A 207 -8.50 7.54 -21.08
C ILE A 207 -8.13 8.74 -21.94
N PHE A 208 -7.24 9.59 -21.45
CA PHE A 208 -6.85 10.81 -22.14
C PHE A 208 -5.86 10.55 -23.27
N ARG A 209 -5.69 11.55 -24.13
CA ARG A 209 -4.82 11.45 -25.31
C ARG A 209 -3.37 11.11 -24.91
N ALA A 210 -2.88 10.00 -25.44
CA ALA A 210 -1.52 9.48 -25.23
C ALA A 210 -1.15 8.55 -26.38
N SER A 211 0.14 8.29 -26.60
CA SER A 211 0.63 7.39 -27.65
C SER A 211 0.58 5.91 -27.28
N SER A 212 0.60 5.57 -26.00
CA SER A 212 0.56 4.16 -25.53
C SER A 212 -0.88 3.64 -25.44
N ASN A 213 -1.02 2.30 -25.43
CA ASN A 213 -2.30 1.62 -25.22
C ASN A 213 -2.82 1.78 -23.77
N HIS A 214 -1.93 1.87 -22.78
CA HIS A 214 -2.28 2.04 -21.36
C HIS A 214 -2.55 3.48 -20.94
N LYS A 215 -2.19 4.48 -21.76
CA LYS A 215 -2.43 5.93 -21.57
C LYS A 215 -1.81 6.59 -20.32
N TYR A 216 -0.98 5.86 -19.53
CA TYR A 216 -0.32 6.46 -18.37
C TYR A 216 0.74 7.53 -18.73
N ASN A 217 1.18 7.59 -19.99
CA ASN A 217 2.02 8.64 -20.56
C ASN A 217 1.18 9.79 -21.15
N THR A 218 0.14 10.22 -20.45
CA THR A 218 -0.82 11.24 -20.90
C THR A 218 -0.13 12.49 -21.42
N GLY A 219 -0.45 12.84 -22.67
CA GLY A 219 0.05 14.04 -23.34
C GLY A 219 -0.92 15.25 -23.26
N ASP A 220 -2.22 14.99 -23.16
CA ASP A 220 -3.23 16.03 -23.01
C ASP A 220 -4.40 15.55 -22.16
N TYR A 221 -4.52 16.11 -20.95
CA TYR A 221 -5.62 15.82 -20.01
C TYR A 221 -6.95 16.48 -20.36
N ARG A 222 -7.02 17.35 -21.38
CA ARG A 222 -8.24 18.04 -21.82
C ARG A 222 -8.97 17.31 -22.94
N ALA A 223 -8.39 16.25 -23.49
CA ALA A 223 -8.97 15.50 -24.59
C ALA A 223 -8.92 13.99 -24.30
N ILE A 224 -10.05 13.31 -24.50
CA ILE A 224 -10.10 11.85 -24.52
C ILE A 224 -9.32 11.36 -25.74
N ALA A 225 -8.69 10.19 -25.63
CA ALA A 225 -8.03 9.54 -26.73
C ALA A 225 -9.06 9.24 -27.85
N PRO A 226 -8.79 9.63 -29.10
CA PRO A 226 -9.78 9.54 -30.18
C PRO A 226 -10.17 8.08 -30.50
N GLU A 227 -9.35 7.11 -30.15
CA GLU A 227 -9.62 5.70 -30.31
C GLU A 227 -10.56 5.12 -29.22
N PHE A 228 -10.85 5.86 -28.15
CA PHE A 228 -11.75 5.49 -27.06
C PHE A 228 -13.09 6.21 -27.16
#